data_7347001c80f91119099105ff69d459b1
#
_entry.id   7347001c80f91119099105ff69d459b1
#
_cell.length_a   1.000
_cell.length_b   1.000
_cell.length_c   1.000
_cell.angle_alpha   90.00
_cell.angle_beta   90.00
_cell.angle_gamma   90.00
#
_symmetry.space_group_name_H-M   'P 1'
#
loop_
_entity.id
_entity.type
_entity.pdbx_description
1 polymer ?
#
loop_
_entity_poly.entity_id
_entity_poly.type
_entity_poly.pdbx_seq_one_letter_code
_entity_poly.pdbx_strand_id
1 'polypeptide(L)'
;IRRAEDAGIIFIDEIDKIASGSKKGGGGPDVSREGVQRDLLPIVEGSTVNTKYGMIRTDHVLFVAAGAFHIAKPSDLIPELQGRFPIRVELNNLTKDDFIRILKEPKNALSKQYQALFEAEDVKVDFTHDAIEEIANTAFVINAEIENIGARRLHTVMSKLLNELLFDVPDKIPAQSGAAPQPADL
;
A
#
# COMPACT_ATOMS: atom_id res chain seq x y z
N ILE A 1 -6.06 -24.60 -6.48
CA ILE A 1 -4.67 -24.96 -6.75
C ILE A 1 -4.35 -24.63 -8.20
N ARG A 2 -4.87 -25.35 -9.20
CA ARG A 2 -4.53 -25.25 -10.62
C ARG A 2 -4.52 -23.80 -11.14
N ARG A 3 -5.54 -22.99 -10.78
CA ARG A 3 -5.60 -21.58 -11.17
C ARG A 3 -4.48 -20.73 -10.54
N ALA A 4 -4.01 -21.09 -9.34
CA ALA A 4 -2.88 -20.42 -8.69
C ALA A 4 -1.55 -20.81 -9.33
N GLU A 5 -1.40 -22.05 -9.77
CA GLU A 5 -0.21 -22.53 -10.48
C GLU A 5 -0.07 -21.91 -11.86
N ASP A 6 -1.18 -21.83 -12.63
CA ASP A 6 -1.16 -21.40 -14.05
C ASP A 6 -1.20 -19.86 -14.22
N ALA A 7 -1.77 -19.12 -13.24
CA ALA A 7 -2.01 -17.67 -13.36
C ALA A 7 -1.85 -16.92 -12.03
N GLY A 8 -1.12 -17.48 -11.07
CA GLY A 8 -0.85 -16.85 -9.79
C GLY A 8 0.13 -15.69 -9.90
N ILE A 9 -0.05 -14.70 -9.04
CA ILE A 9 0.90 -13.59 -8.84
C ILE A 9 1.24 -13.54 -7.36
N ILE A 10 2.54 -13.51 -7.04
CA ILE A 10 3.04 -13.36 -5.68
C ILE A 10 3.78 -12.04 -5.57
N PHE A 11 3.32 -11.19 -4.65
CA PHE A 11 4.02 -9.96 -4.29
C PHE A 11 4.92 -10.19 -3.08
N ILE A 12 6.18 -9.78 -3.22
CA ILE A 12 7.18 -9.78 -2.14
C ILE A 12 7.46 -8.30 -1.84
N ASP A 13 6.91 -7.82 -0.73
CA ASP A 13 7.13 -6.44 -0.30
C ASP A 13 8.41 -6.33 0.55
N GLU A 14 8.98 -5.13 0.60
CA GLU A 14 10.18 -4.80 1.38
C GLU A 14 11.39 -5.71 1.10
N ILE A 15 11.61 -6.13 -0.14
CA ILE A 15 12.74 -7.00 -0.51
C ILE A 15 14.11 -6.37 -0.19
N ASP A 16 14.18 -5.04 -0.12
CA ASP A 16 15.37 -4.30 0.30
C ASP A 16 15.81 -4.61 1.75
N LYS A 17 14.91 -5.11 2.60
CA LYS A 17 15.23 -5.48 3.99
C LYS A 17 16.09 -6.74 4.09
N ILE A 18 16.02 -7.59 3.08
CA ILE A 18 16.86 -8.80 3.00
C ILE A 18 18.10 -8.59 2.14
N ALA A 19 18.24 -7.45 1.46
CA ALA A 19 19.45 -7.10 0.74
C ALA A 19 20.58 -6.81 1.75
N SER A 20 21.75 -7.40 1.53
CA SER A 20 22.94 -7.21 2.39
C SER A 20 23.57 -5.86 2.05
N GLY A 21 23.32 -4.84 2.86
CA GLY A 21 24.00 -3.55 2.69
C GLY A 21 25.50 -3.69 2.94
N SER A 22 26.33 -3.02 2.12
CA SER A 22 27.82 -3.08 2.09
C SER A 22 28.51 -2.55 3.36
N LYS A 23 28.02 -2.80 4.57
CA LYS A 23 28.79 -2.52 5.78
C LYS A 23 29.64 -3.74 6.14
N LYS A 24 30.85 -3.77 5.61
CA LYS A 24 31.96 -4.57 6.11
C LYS A 24 32.19 -4.24 7.60
N GLY A 25 31.75 -5.10 8.48
CA GLY A 25 32.12 -5.00 9.90
C GLY A 25 31.11 -5.65 10.85
N GLY A 26 31.34 -6.90 11.21
CA GLY A 26 30.68 -7.55 12.34
C GLY A 26 29.73 -8.69 11.97
N GLY A 27 30.18 -9.94 12.15
CA GLY A 27 29.42 -11.13 11.84
C GLY A 27 28.21 -11.32 12.75
N GLY A 28 27.03 -11.15 12.19
CA GLY A 28 25.76 -11.50 12.85
C GLY A 28 24.55 -11.28 11.96
N PRO A 29 24.18 -10.03 11.56
CA PRO A 29 22.94 -9.80 10.81
C PRO A 29 22.98 -10.17 9.32
N ASP A 30 24.15 -10.09 8.67
CA ASP A 30 24.27 -10.30 7.20
C ASP A 30 24.08 -11.77 6.80
N VAL A 31 24.60 -12.71 7.60
CA VAL A 31 24.43 -14.15 7.35
C VAL A 31 22.95 -14.54 7.39
N SER A 32 22.17 -13.94 8.29
CA SER A 32 20.72 -14.17 8.40
C SER A 32 19.96 -13.64 7.16
N ARG A 33 20.32 -12.47 6.64
CA ARG A 33 19.67 -11.89 5.47
C ARG A 33 19.97 -12.68 4.19
N GLU A 34 21.20 -13.07 3.99
CA GLU A 34 21.59 -13.94 2.88
C GLU A 34 20.91 -15.31 2.97
N GLY A 35 20.76 -15.88 4.18
CA GLY A 35 19.99 -17.09 4.42
C GLY A 35 18.55 -16.99 3.92
N VAL A 36 17.85 -15.89 4.25
CA VAL A 36 16.47 -15.65 3.77
C VAL A 36 16.41 -15.55 2.24
N GLN A 37 17.40 -14.89 1.60
CA GLN A 37 17.46 -14.84 0.14
C GLN A 37 17.64 -16.22 -0.48
N ARG A 38 18.49 -17.07 0.12
CA ARG A 38 18.72 -18.46 -0.32
C ARG A 38 17.48 -19.34 -0.11
N ASP A 39 16.71 -19.10 0.96
CA ASP A 39 15.45 -19.82 1.20
C ASP A 39 14.34 -19.42 0.23
N LEU A 40 14.34 -18.16 -0.20
CA LEU A 40 13.38 -17.64 -1.18
C LEU A 40 13.67 -18.15 -2.60
N LEU A 41 14.94 -18.40 -2.92
CA LEU A 41 15.40 -18.71 -4.27
C LEU A 41 14.69 -19.95 -4.87
N PRO A 42 14.58 -21.12 -4.18
CA PRO A 42 13.88 -22.27 -4.74
C PRO A 42 12.42 -21.99 -5.08
N ILE A 43 11.76 -21.12 -4.30
CA ILE A 43 10.35 -20.76 -4.52
C ILE A 43 10.22 -19.93 -5.80
N VAL A 44 11.14 -18.99 -6.01
CA VAL A 44 11.16 -18.13 -7.22
C VAL A 44 11.63 -18.89 -8.46
N GLU A 45 12.50 -19.89 -8.27
CA GLU A 45 13.00 -20.75 -9.36
C GLU A 45 12.01 -21.80 -9.84
N GLY A 46 11.02 -22.11 -9.04
CA GLY A 46 10.04 -23.14 -9.28
C GLY A 46 10.25 -24.36 -8.39
N SER A 47 9.38 -24.53 -7.44
CA SER A 47 9.38 -25.66 -6.52
C SER A 47 7.96 -26.07 -6.17
N THR A 48 7.83 -27.23 -5.54
CA THR A 48 6.56 -27.69 -4.98
C THR A 48 6.49 -27.28 -3.52
N VAL A 49 5.54 -26.40 -3.20
CA VAL A 49 5.32 -25.88 -1.86
C VAL A 49 4.09 -26.52 -1.24
N ASN A 50 4.22 -27.03 -0.02
CA ASN A 50 3.08 -27.56 0.72
C ASN A 50 2.32 -26.43 1.40
N THR A 51 1.03 -26.31 1.10
CA THR A 51 0.14 -25.29 1.68
C THR A 51 -1.03 -25.97 2.40
N LYS A 52 -1.78 -25.19 3.19
CA LYS A 52 -3.02 -25.68 3.83
C LYS A 52 -4.09 -26.16 2.84
N TYR A 53 -3.96 -25.83 1.55
CA TYR A 53 -4.86 -26.23 0.49
C TYR A 53 -4.31 -27.39 -0.38
N GLY A 54 -3.11 -27.89 -0.06
CA GLY A 54 -2.40 -28.92 -0.79
C GLY A 54 -1.09 -28.41 -1.38
N MET A 55 -0.45 -29.25 -2.18
CA MET A 55 0.81 -28.95 -2.84
C MET A 55 0.57 -28.03 -4.04
N ILE A 56 1.38 -26.99 -4.16
CA ILE A 56 1.32 -25.99 -5.25
C ILE A 56 2.71 -25.90 -5.88
N ARG A 57 2.75 -25.93 -7.21
CA ARG A 57 3.96 -25.71 -8.00
C ARG A 57 4.08 -24.22 -8.35
N THR A 58 5.28 -23.67 -8.21
CA THR A 58 5.53 -22.23 -8.43
C THR A 58 6.17 -21.91 -9.77
N ASP A 59 6.37 -22.90 -10.65
CA ASP A 59 7.07 -22.75 -11.92
C ASP A 59 6.48 -21.69 -12.87
N HIS A 60 5.17 -21.50 -12.84
CA HIS A 60 4.46 -20.54 -13.72
C HIS A 60 3.86 -19.37 -12.95
N VAL A 61 4.20 -19.21 -11.67
CA VAL A 61 3.76 -18.09 -10.86
C VAL A 61 4.60 -16.85 -11.19
N LEU A 62 3.93 -15.72 -11.40
CA LEU A 62 4.61 -14.43 -11.56
C LEU A 62 5.01 -13.89 -10.18
N PHE A 63 6.30 -13.60 -10.01
CA PHE A 63 6.82 -12.94 -8.82
C PHE A 63 7.05 -11.46 -9.09
N VAL A 64 6.53 -10.59 -8.23
CA VAL A 64 6.75 -9.15 -8.26
C VAL A 64 7.34 -8.73 -6.93
N ALA A 65 8.57 -8.23 -6.94
CA ALA A 65 9.24 -7.75 -5.74
C ALA A 65 9.23 -6.22 -5.69
N ALA A 66 8.94 -5.66 -4.53
CA ALA A 66 8.98 -4.23 -4.27
C ALA A 66 9.91 -3.91 -3.09
N GLY A 67 10.56 -2.77 -3.15
CA GLY A 67 11.43 -2.28 -2.08
C GLY A 67 11.78 -0.82 -2.28
N ALA A 68 12.02 -0.11 -1.19
CA ALA A 68 12.37 1.31 -1.23
C ALA A 68 13.84 1.55 -1.62
N PHE A 69 14.74 0.61 -1.33
CA PHE A 69 16.16 0.66 -1.66
C PHE A 69 16.88 1.98 -1.28
N HIS A 70 16.49 2.60 -0.17
CA HIS A 70 17.12 3.84 0.31
C HIS A 70 18.55 3.63 0.81
N ILE A 71 18.82 2.48 1.42
CA ILE A 71 20.14 2.14 2.01
C ILE A 71 20.82 1.05 1.19
N ALA A 72 20.11 -0.03 0.91
CA ALA A 72 20.57 -1.11 0.04
C ALA A 72 20.26 -0.78 -1.43
N LYS A 73 20.94 -1.44 -2.34
CA LYS A 73 20.67 -1.37 -3.78
C LYS A 73 20.14 -2.73 -4.27
N PRO A 74 19.42 -2.78 -5.39
CA PRO A 74 19.07 -4.06 -6.02
C PRO A 74 20.28 -4.97 -6.31
N SER A 75 21.47 -4.36 -6.52
CA SER A 75 22.74 -5.08 -6.69
C SER A 75 23.28 -5.72 -5.41
N ASP A 76 22.71 -5.42 -4.26
CA ASP A 76 23.11 -6.01 -2.97
C ASP A 76 22.36 -7.30 -2.66
N LEU A 77 21.39 -7.67 -3.50
CA LEU A 77 20.80 -9.01 -3.52
C LEU A 77 21.81 -10.02 -4.08
N ILE A 78 21.71 -11.30 -3.69
CA ILE A 78 22.56 -12.34 -4.25
C ILE A 78 22.37 -12.45 -5.77
N PRO A 79 23.43 -12.75 -6.54
CA PRO A 79 23.40 -12.74 -8.00
C PRO A 79 22.29 -13.63 -8.59
N GLU A 80 22.05 -14.78 -7.97
CA GLU A 80 21.04 -15.73 -8.39
C GLU A 80 19.63 -15.11 -8.32
N LEU A 81 19.32 -14.41 -7.22
CA LEU A 81 18.04 -13.75 -7.04
C LEU A 81 17.89 -12.56 -8.00
N GLN A 82 18.97 -11.80 -8.25
CA GLN A 82 18.97 -10.72 -9.27
C GLN A 82 18.62 -11.26 -10.65
N GLY A 83 19.11 -12.45 -11.01
CA GLY A 83 18.82 -13.10 -12.29
C GLY A 83 17.35 -13.51 -12.44
N ARG A 84 16.63 -13.72 -11.33
CA ARG A 84 15.20 -14.05 -11.32
C ARG A 84 14.29 -12.81 -11.36
N PHE A 85 14.82 -11.62 -11.04
CA PHE A 85 14.14 -10.32 -11.18
C PHE A 85 14.84 -9.44 -12.24
N PRO A 86 14.83 -9.84 -13.52
CA PRO A 86 15.59 -9.15 -14.57
C PRO A 86 14.95 -7.81 -14.96
N ILE A 87 13.63 -7.69 -14.81
CA ILE A 87 12.89 -6.46 -15.14
C ILE A 87 12.87 -5.57 -13.90
N ARG A 88 13.43 -4.37 -14.04
CA ARG A 88 13.48 -3.38 -12.96
C ARG A 88 12.75 -2.13 -13.40
N VAL A 89 11.87 -1.66 -12.54
CA VAL A 89 11.09 -0.44 -12.74
C VAL A 89 11.33 0.49 -11.55
N GLU A 90 11.74 1.71 -11.83
CA GLU A 90 11.84 2.76 -10.83
C GLU A 90 10.56 3.60 -10.87
N LEU A 91 9.94 3.80 -9.70
CA LEU A 91 8.75 4.62 -9.56
C LEU A 91 9.17 6.05 -9.23
N ASN A 92 8.63 7.01 -9.96
CA ASN A 92 8.82 8.42 -9.70
C ASN A 92 8.03 8.88 -8.47
N ASN A 93 8.49 9.96 -7.85
CA ASN A 93 7.73 10.63 -6.80
C ASN A 93 6.42 11.19 -7.37
N LEU A 94 5.37 11.18 -6.55
CA LEU A 94 4.08 11.74 -6.92
C LEU A 94 4.17 13.26 -7.01
N THR A 95 3.59 13.81 -8.07
CA THR A 95 3.42 15.26 -8.26
C THR A 95 2.15 15.75 -7.57
N LYS A 96 1.97 17.08 -7.45
CA LYS A 96 0.72 17.67 -6.95
C LYS A 96 -0.49 17.19 -7.77
N ASP A 97 -0.36 17.14 -9.10
CA ASP A 97 -1.43 16.70 -9.99
C ASP A 97 -1.79 15.22 -9.78
N ASP A 98 -0.79 14.37 -9.49
CA ASP A 98 -1.04 12.97 -9.15
C ASP A 98 -1.84 12.86 -7.84
N PHE A 99 -1.54 13.66 -6.83
CA PHE A 99 -2.33 13.70 -5.59
C PHE A 99 -3.79 14.13 -5.83
N ILE A 100 -4.02 15.14 -6.69
CA ILE A 100 -5.36 15.57 -7.09
C ILE A 100 -6.12 14.43 -7.78
N ARG A 101 -5.44 13.73 -8.71
CA ARG A 101 -6.03 12.58 -9.41
C ARG A 101 -6.37 11.44 -8.46
N ILE A 102 -5.48 11.10 -7.54
CA ILE A 102 -5.70 10.06 -6.52
C ILE A 102 -6.90 10.39 -5.62
N LEU A 103 -7.13 11.68 -5.31
CA LEU A 103 -8.27 12.11 -4.53
C LEU A 103 -9.61 12.06 -5.28
N LYS A 104 -9.61 12.11 -6.63
CA LYS A 104 -10.82 12.26 -7.45
C LYS A 104 -11.18 11.00 -8.26
N GLU A 105 -10.21 10.45 -9.00
CA GLU A 105 -10.47 9.49 -10.07
C GLU A 105 -10.87 8.08 -9.59
N PRO A 106 -10.20 7.47 -8.59
CA PRO A 106 -10.51 6.10 -8.20
C PRO A 106 -11.97 5.93 -7.76
N LYS A 107 -12.54 4.75 -8.00
CA LYS A 107 -13.88 4.42 -7.51
C LYS A 107 -13.98 4.61 -5.99
N ASN A 108 -12.94 4.18 -5.27
CA ASN A 108 -12.79 4.33 -3.83
C ASN A 108 -11.78 5.46 -3.50
N ALA A 109 -11.88 6.61 -4.18
CA ALA A 109 -11.07 7.77 -3.82
C ALA A 109 -11.28 8.15 -2.36
N LEU A 110 -10.23 8.63 -1.70
CA LEU A 110 -10.26 8.95 -0.27
C LEU A 110 -11.34 10.01 0.06
N SER A 111 -11.53 11.00 -0.81
CA SER A 111 -12.61 11.98 -0.68
C SER A 111 -13.99 11.32 -0.63
N LYS A 112 -14.24 10.33 -1.50
CA LYS A 112 -15.52 9.59 -1.54
C LYS A 112 -15.71 8.70 -0.31
N GLN A 113 -14.63 8.13 0.23
CA GLN A 113 -14.70 7.36 1.47
C GLN A 113 -15.12 8.22 2.64
N TYR A 114 -14.56 9.43 2.78
CA TYR A 114 -14.98 10.37 3.81
C TYR A 114 -16.39 10.88 3.59
N GLN A 115 -16.81 11.16 2.34
CA GLN A 115 -18.21 11.52 2.04
C GLN A 115 -19.16 10.43 2.53
N ALA A 116 -18.89 9.15 2.20
CA ALA A 116 -19.72 8.03 2.65
C ALA A 116 -19.71 7.87 4.18
N LEU A 117 -18.59 8.18 4.84
CA LEU A 117 -18.49 8.12 6.30
C LEU A 117 -19.36 9.19 6.95
N PHE A 118 -19.35 10.44 6.46
CA PHE A 118 -20.23 11.49 6.93
C PHE A 118 -21.70 11.23 6.60
N GLU A 119 -21.99 10.67 5.43
CA GLU A 119 -23.35 10.30 5.03
C GLU A 119 -23.96 9.23 5.94
N ALA A 120 -23.14 8.35 6.52
CA ALA A 120 -23.60 7.37 7.53
C ALA A 120 -24.05 8.03 8.84
N GLU A 121 -23.62 9.26 9.10
CA GLU A 121 -24.03 10.11 10.24
C GLU A 121 -25.08 11.18 9.80
N ASP A 122 -25.76 10.95 8.68
CA ASP A 122 -26.76 11.86 8.10
C ASP A 122 -26.19 13.26 7.73
N VAL A 123 -24.88 13.37 7.51
CA VAL A 123 -24.21 14.62 7.13
C VAL A 123 -23.70 14.54 5.71
N LYS A 124 -24.10 15.51 4.91
CA LYS A 124 -23.57 15.64 3.55
C LYS A 124 -22.37 16.57 3.53
N VAL A 125 -21.22 16.02 3.13
CA VAL A 125 -19.97 16.78 2.95
C VAL A 125 -19.56 16.76 1.48
N ASP A 126 -19.27 17.92 0.93
CA ASP A 126 -18.74 18.05 -0.41
C ASP A 126 -17.33 18.69 -0.37
N PHE A 127 -16.41 18.10 -1.12
CA PHE A 127 -15.08 18.66 -1.32
C PHE A 127 -15.09 19.56 -2.56
N THR A 128 -14.91 20.85 -2.36
CA THR A 128 -14.76 21.80 -3.48
C THR A 128 -13.46 21.54 -4.23
N HIS A 129 -13.34 22.10 -5.43
CA HIS A 129 -12.11 21.96 -6.22
C HIS A 129 -10.91 22.52 -5.47
N ASP A 130 -11.07 23.71 -4.90
CA ASP A 130 -10.02 24.40 -4.15
C ASP A 130 -9.59 23.60 -2.89
N ALA A 131 -10.56 22.97 -2.20
CA ALA A 131 -10.25 22.10 -1.05
C ALA A 131 -9.40 20.89 -1.47
N ILE A 132 -9.75 20.24 -2.57
CA ILE A 132 -8.96 19.11 -3.11
C ILE A 132 -7.55 19.57 -3.50
N GLU A 133 -7.42 20.74 -4.14
CA GLU A 133 -6.12 21.28 -4.53
C GLU A 133 -5.25 21.61 -3.32
N GLU A 134 -5.84 22.18 -2.25
CA GLU A 134 -5.10 22.52 -1.04
C GLU A 134 -4.69 21.28 -0.25
N ILE A 135 -5.54 20.26 -0.15
CA ILE A 135 -5.20 18.96 0.46
C ILE A 135 -4.05 18.32 -0.32
N ALA A 136 -4.12 18.32 -1.64
CA ALA A 136 -3.08 17.75 -2.50
C ALA A 136 -1.75 18.51 -2.37
N ASN A 137 -1.81 19.84 -2.35
CA ASN A 137 -0.67 20.71 -2.17
C ASN A 137 0.00 20.50 -0.80
N THR A 138 -0.79 20.45 0.26
CA THR A 138 -0.31 20.17 1.63
C THR A 138 0.39 18.81 1.69
N ALA A 139 -0.21 17.76 1.11
CA ALA A 139 0.39 16.44 1.08
C ALA A 139 1.69 16.41 0.27
N PHE A 140 1.76 17.11 -0.85
CA PHE A 140 2.95 17.24 -1.69
C PHE A 140 4.08 17.94 -0.94
N VAL A 141 3.81 19.10 -0.33
CA VAL A 141 4.81 19.87 0.43
C VAL A 141 5.36 19.06 1.60
N ILE A 142 4.50 18.43 2.39
CA ILE A 142 4.93 17.62 3.53
C ILE A 142 5.80 16.43 3.09
N ASN A 143 5.46 15.78 1.96
CA ASN A 143 6.29 14.70 1.40
C ASN A 143 7.66 15.18 0.91
N ALA A 144 7.76 16.43 0.48
CA ALA A 144 9.03 17.03 0.05
C ALA A 144 9.91 17.46 1.23
N GLU A 145 9.30 17.97 2.32
CA GLU A 145 10.01 18.58 3.43
C GLU A 145 10.41 17.60 4.54
N ILE A 146 9.60 16.55 4.76
CA ILE A 146 9.83 15.62 5.87
C ILE A 146 10.29 14.27 5.31
N GLU A 147 9.36 13.37 5.10
CA GLU A 147 9.61 12.02 4.58
C GLU A 147 8.58 11.69 3.51
N ASN A 148 9.06 11.21 2.38
CA ASN A 148 8.18 10.83 1.28
C ASN A 148 7.56 9.44 1.54
N ILE A 149 6.31 9.43 1.98
CA ILE A 149 5.51 8.22 2.17
C ILE A 149 4.47 8.02 1.05
N GLY A 150 4.66 8.73 -0.07
CA GLY A 150 3.79 8.62 -1.24
C GLY A 150 2.34 9.01 -0.95
N ALA A 151 1.40 8.30 -1.56
CA ALA A 151 -0.04 8.56 -1.42
C ALA A 151 -0.59 8.36 0.01
N ARG A 152 0.11 7.63 0.88
CA ARG A 152 -0.29 7.49 2.30
C ARG A 152 -0.36 8.83 3.01
N ARG A 153 0.38 9.84 2.55
CA ARG A 153 0.32 11.20 3.10
C ARG A 153 -1.09 11.79 3.04
N LEU A 154 -1.87 11.47 2.00
CA LEU A 154 -3.26 11.92 1.90
C LEU A 154 -4.13 11.43 3.06
N HIS A 155 -3.97 10.19 3.50
CA HIS A 155 -4.67 9.69 4.68
C HIS A 155 -4.33 10.51 5.92
N THR A 156 -3.04 10.80 6.14
CA THR A 156 -2.60 11.59 7.30
C THR A 156 -3.18 13.01 7.27
N VAL A 157 -3.16 13.66 6.11
CA VAL A 157 -3.70 15.02 5.95
C VAL A 157 -5.21 15.03 6.14
N MET A 158 -5.93 14.13 5.46
CA MET A 158 -7.38 14.03 5.54
C MET A 158 -7.86 13.68 6.96
N SER A 159 -7.21 12.72 7.61
CA SER A 159 -7.54 12.37 9.00
C SER A 159 -7.35 13.55 9.93
N LYS A 160 -6.22 14.27 9.82
CA LYS A 160 -5.97 15.44 10.66
C LYS A 160 -6.98 16.57 10.42
N LEU A 161 -7.42 16.74 9.18
CA LEU A 161 -8.41 17.76 8.80
C LEU A 161 -9.82 17.42 9.30
N LEU A 162 -10.22 16.14 9.23
CA LEU A 162 -11.62 15.74 9.36
C LEU A 162 -11.96 15.03 10.68
N ASN A 163 -10.95 14.57 11.46
CA ASN A 163 -11.24 13.83 12.69
C ASN A 163 -12.01 14.63 13.73
N GLU A 164 -11.68 15.92 13.91
CA GLU A 164 -12.43 16.78 14.84
C GLU A 164 -13.88 16.97 14.37
N LEU A 165 -14.06 17.18 13.08
CA LEU A 165 -15.39 17.33 12.49
C LEU A 165 -16.21 16.05 12.65
N LEU A 166 -15.62 14.88 12.36
CA LEU A 166 -16.27 13.58 12.53
C LEU A 166 -16.64 13.29 13.99
N PHE A 167 -15.81 13.71 14.93
CA PHE A 167 -16.07 13.55 16.35
C PHE A 167 -17.23 14.42 16.84
N ASP A 168 -17.31 15.65 16.33
CA ASP A 168 -18.31 16.64 16.73
C ASP A 168 -19.68 16.44 16.07
N VAL A 169 -19.73 15.76 14.92
CA VAL A 169 -20.94 15.59 14.11
C VAL A 169 -22.11 14.98 14.89
N PRO A 170 -21.95 13.86 15.64
CA PRO A 170 -23.08 13.26 16.37
C PRO A 170 -23.69 14.19 17.44
N ASP A 171 -22.86 15.07 18.02
CA ASP A 171 -23.32 15.98 19.08
C ASP A 171 -23.95 17.27 18.53
N LYS A 172 -23.55 17.69 17.35
CA LYS A 172 -24.00 18.96 16.73
C LYS A 172 -25.24 18.80 15.85
N ILE A 173 -25.51 17.57 15.40
CA ILE A 173 -26.71 17.28 14.60
C ILE A 173 -27.67 16.49 15.51
N PRO A 174 -28.77 17.13 15.97
CA PRO A 174 -29.77 16.40 16.73
C PRO A 174 -30.28 15.27 15.83
N ALA A 175 -30.24 14.05 16.35
CA ALA A 175 -30.80 12.89 15.67
C ALA A 175 -32.21 13.25 15.18
N GLN A 176 -32.43 13.28 13.88
CA GLN A 176 -33.77 13.40 13.34
C GLN A 176 -34.52 12.17 13.84
N SER A 177 -35.33 12.39 14.86
CA SER A 177 -36.23 11.40 15.44
C SER A 177 -37.17 10.91 14.35
N GLY A 178 -36.92 9.76 13.79
CA GLY A 178 -37.87 9.27 12.84
C GLY A 178 -37.51 7.95 12.19
N ALA A 179 -38.15 6.92 12.65
CA ALA A 179 -38.38 5.64 12.01
C ALA A 179 -37.19 4.70 11.92
N ALA A 180 -37.10 3.81 12.91
CA ALA A 180 -36.45 2.53 12.73
C ALA A 180 -36.95 1.87 11.43
N PRO A 181 -36.05 1.33 10.57
CA PRO A 181 -36.52 0.56 9.42
C PRO A 181 -37.30 -0.67 9.91
N GLN A 182 -38.52 -0.77 9.48
CA GLN A 182 -39.32 -2.02 9.69
C GLN A 182 -38.62 -3.14 8.90
N PRO A 183 -38.45 -4.32 9.48
CA PRO A 183 -37.97 -5.46 8.73
C PRO A 183 -38.97 -5.75 7.60
N ALA A 184 -38.46 -5.74 6.37
CA ALA A 184 -39.22 -6.21 5.23
C ALA A 184 -39.47 -7.71 5.41
N ASP A 185 -40.71 -8.09 5.43
CA ASP A 185 -41.14 -9.48 5.39
C ASP A 185 -40.56 -10.15 4.13
N LEU A 186 -39.91 -11.29 4.36
CA LEU A 186 -39.51 -12.25 3.34
C LEU A 186 -40.70 -13.10 2.91
#